data_302c1eeb5399836446891fb96d2c074e
#
_entry.id   302c1eeb5399836446891fb96d2c074e
#
_cell.length_a   1.000
_cell.length_b   1.000
_cell.length_c   1.000
_cell.angle_alpha   90.00
_cell.angle_beta   90.00
_cell.angle_gamma   90.00
#
_symmetry.space_group_name_H-M   'P 1'
#
loop_
_entity.id
_entity.type
_entity.pdbx_description
1 polymer ?
#
loop_
_entity_poly.entity_id
_entity_poly.type
_entity_poly.pdbx_seq_one_letter_code
_entity_poly.pdbx_strand_id
1 'polypeptide(L)'
;MTRAWEVLQDAYQAQMEGDYERAVELYQSSLELYPTAEAHTFLGWAYHFQGRIDDAIAECKRAIEIDPDFGNPYNDIGAYLIELGRSEEAIPWLERAIEARRYEPRHFPHYNLGRAYLAKEMYGQAMRCFQEALSVEPRYSAARQALDSLRRMVN
;
A
#
# COMPACT_ATOMS: atom_id res chain seq x y z
N MET A 1 13.29 -22.23 3.94
CA MET A 1 12.10 -21.56 3.35
C MET A 1 10.82 -21.89 4.11
N THR A 2 10.52 -23.17 4.34
CA THR A 2 9.32 -23.60 5.08
C THR A 2 9.22 -22.96 6.46
N ARG A 3 10.33 -22.93 7.21
CA ARG A 3 10.36 -22.33 8.55
C ARG A 3 10.13 -20.82 8.49
N ALA A 4 10.73 -20.14 7.52
CA ALA A 4 10.50 -18.70 7.32
C ALA A 4 9.01 -18.42 7.04
N TRP A 5 8.36 -19.26 6.23
CA TRP A 5 6.94 -19.15 5.93
C TRP A 5 6.06 -19.32 7.16
N GLU A 6 6.37 -20.31 8.01
CA GLU A 6 5.65 -20.55 9.25
C GLU A 6 5.75 -19.33 10.18
N VAL A 7 6.96 -18.77 10.33
CA VAL A 7 7.18 -17.57 11.15
C VAL A 7 6.43 -16.38 10.57
N LEU A 8 6.41 -16.25 9.23
CA LEU A 8 5.64 -15.20 8.56
C LEU A 8 4.15 -15.29 8.89
N GLN A 9 3.59 -16.51 8.90
CA GLN A 9 2.19 -16.74 9.25
C GLN A 9 1.92 -16.33 10.70
N ASP A 10 2.82 -16.68 11.62
CA ASP A 10 2.71 -16.29 13.02
C ASP A 10 2.77 -14.77 13.18
N ALA A 11 3.64 -14.11 12.42
CA ALA A 11 3.75 -12.64 12.41
C ALA A 11 2.43 -12.00 11.95
N TYR A 12 1.88 -12.53 10.86
CA TYR A 12 0.61 -12.04 10.32
C TYR A 12 -0.52 -12.20 11.34
N GLN A 13 -0.56 -13.33 12.03
CA GLN A 13 -1.56 -13.58 13.07
C GLN A 13 -1.43 -12.55 14.21
N ALA A 14 -0.20 -12.30 14.68
CA ALA A 14 0.05 -11.29 15.72
C ALA A 14 -0.42 -9.92 15.26
N GLN A 15 -0.19 -9.57 14.00
CA GLN A 15 -0.63 -8.30 13.43
C GLN A 15 -2.15 -8.19 13.41
N MET A 16 -2.83 -9.24 13.02
CA MET A 16 -4.31 -9.25 13.00
C MET A 16 -4.90 -9.14 14.40
N GLU A 17 -4.18 -9.60 15.41
CA GLU A 17 -4.58 -9.48 16.81
C GLU A 17 -4.23 -8.11 17.41
N GLY A 18 -3.56 -7.25 16.65
CA GLY A 18 -3.15 -5.92 17.10
C GLY A 18 -1.87 -5.90 17.90
N ASP A 19 -1.15 -7.03 18.00
CA ASP A 19 0.14 -7.11 18.68
C ASP A 19 1.26 -6.77 17.69
N TYR A 20 1.41 -5.49 17.39
CA TYR A 20 2.35 -5.03 16.38
C TYR A 20 3.81 -5.20 16.78
N GLU A 21 4.11 -5.09 18.07
CA GLU A 21 5.47 -5.31 18.57
C GLU A 21 5.91 -6.75 18.31
N ARG A 22 5.06 -7.71 18.66
CA ARG A 22 5.33 -9.12 18.38
C ARG A 22 5.38 -9.40 16.87
N ALA A 23 4.47 -8.79 16.11
CA ALA A 23 4.47 -8.95 14.65
C ALA A 23 5.80 -8.50 14.05
N VAL A 24 6.32 -7.34 14.47
CA VAL A 24 7.62 -6.83 13.99
C VAL A 24 8.73 -7.83 14.30
N GLU A 25 8.81 -8.33 15.53
CA GLU A 25 9.83 -9.33 15.92
C GLU A 25 9.76 -10.58 15.04
N LEU A 26 8.55 -11.08 14.79
CA LEU A 26 8.35 -12.29 14.00
C LEU A 26 8.63 -12.04 12.50
N TYR A 27 8.24 -10.90 11.94
CA TYR A 27 8.60 -10.57 10.56
C TYR A 27 10.13 -10.48 10.40
N GLN A 28 10.82 -9.87 11.35
CA GLN A 28 12.28 -9.79 11.34
C GLN A 28 12.91 -11.18 11.40
N SER A 29 12.37 -12.05 12.25
CA SER A 29 12.84 -13.45 12.34
C SER A 29 12.64 -14.19 11.02
N SER A 30 11.49 -14.01 10.38
CA SER A 30 11.22 -14.61 9.07
C SER A 30 12.24 -14.13 8.02
N LEU A 31 12.53 -12.85 8.02
CA LEU A 31 13.50 -12.25 7.07
C LEU A 31 14.92 -12.76 7.30
N GLU A 32 15.31 -12.99 8.55
CA GLU A 32 16.62 -13.58 8.88
C GLU A 32 16.74 -15.01 8.34
N LEU A 33 15.64 -15.76 8.37
CA LEU A 33 15.62 -17.13 7.86
C LEU A 33 15.61 -17.17 6.34
N TYR A 34 14.79 -16.33 5.70
CA TYR A 34 14.68 -16.26 4.24
C TYR A 34 14.05 -14.93 3.81
N PRO A 35 14.82 -14.00 3.25
CA PRO A 35 14.29 -12.69 2.85
C PRO A 35 13.32 -12.82 1.67
N THR A 36 12.15 -12.18 1.78
CA THR A 36 11.16 -12.11 0.71
C THR A 36 10.60 -10.70 0.60
N ALA A 37 10.14 -10.33 -0.59
CA ALA A 37 9.48 -9.04 -0.81
C ALA A 37 8.19 -8.96 0.02
N GLU A 38 7.45 -10.04 0.12
CA GLU A 38 6.22 -10.11 0.92
C GLU A 38 6.50 -9.81 2.39
N ALA A 39 7.52 -10.44 2.98
CA ALA A 39 7.84 -10.25 4.39
C ALA A 39 8.26 -8.81 4.69
N HIS A 40 9.08 -8.18 3.82
CA HIS A 40 9.43 -6.76 3.97
C HIS A 40 8.19 -5.87 3.86
N THR A 41 7.28 -6.15 2.94
CA THR A 41 6.06 -5.37 2.75
C THR A 41 5.17 -5.47 4.01
N PHE A 42 4.99 -6.66 4.56
CA PHE A 42 4.22 -6.86 5.79
C PHE A 42 4.90 -6.20 7.00
N LEU A 43 6.22 -6.26 7.09
CA LEU A 43 6.94 -5.54 8.15
C LEU A 43 6.70 -4.05 8.06
N GLY A 44 6.72 -3.49 6.85
CA GLY A 44 6.37 -2.09 6.61
C GLY A 44 4.98 -1.77 7.12
N TRP A 45 4.02 -2.66 6.87
CA TRP A 45 2.65 -2.49 7.34
C TRP A 45 2.58 -2.46 8.87
N ALA A 46 3.30 -3.36 9.54
CA ALA A 46 3.37 -3.36 11.01
C ALA A 46 3.97 -2.06 11.55
N TYR A 47 5.05 -1.57 10.94
CA TYR A 47 5.64 -0.27 11.32
C TYR A 47 4.64 0.87 11.13
N HIS A 48 3.88 0.85 10.04
CA HIS A 48 2.84 1.86 9.79
C HIS A 48 1.82 1.91 10.94
N PHE A 49 1.35 0.75 11.40
CA PHE A 49 0.41 0.69 12.52
C PHE A 49 1.03 1.16 13.84
N GLN A 50 2.35 1.11 13.97
CA GLN A 50 3.06 1.69 15.12
C GLN A 50 3.32 3.19 14.96
N GLY A 51 2.90 3.80 13.86
CA GLY A 51 3.18 5.21 13.56
C GLY A 51 4.58 5.47 13.03
N ARG A 52 5.33 4.41 12.70
CA ARG A 52 6.70 4.49 12.20
C ARG A 52 6.70 4.50 10.66
N ILE A 53 6.19 5.59 10.08
CA ILE A 53 5.95 5.65 8.63
C ILE A 53 7.24 5.65 7.82
N ASP A 54 8.29 6.35 8.28
CA ASP A 54 9.57 6.35 7.57
C ASP A 54 10.20 4.96 7.52
N ASP A 55 10.10 4.21 8.62
CA ASP A 55 10.56 2.82 8.67
C ASP A 55 9.73 1.94 7.75
N ALA A 56 8.44 2.18 7.67
CA ALA A 56 7.54 1.45 6.77
C ALA A 56 7.95 1.65 5.31
N ILE A 57 8.23 2.89 4.91
CA ILE A 57 8.69 3.21 3.56
C ILE A 57 10.03 2.52 3.26
N ALA A 58 10.96 2.54 4.22
CA ALA A 58 12.26 1.88 4.05
C ALA A 58 12.10 0.37 3.80
N GLU A 59 11.20 -0.29 4.53
CA GLU A 59 10.94 -1.71 4.32
C GLU A 59 10.32 -1.99 2.96
N CYS A 60 9.40 -1.16 2.51
CA CYS A 60 8.83 -1.28 1.17
C CYS A 60 9.91 -1.14 0.08
N LYS A 61 10.88 -0.24 0.26
CA LYS A 61 12.00 -0.09 -0.68
C LYS A 61 12.87 -1.35 -0.72
N ARG A 62 13.09 -2.00 0.42
CA ARG A 62 13.81 -3.29 0.47
C ARG A 62 13.03 -4.38 -0.27
N ALA A 63 11.71 -4.39 -0.14
CA ALA A 63 10.86 -5.32 -0.88
C ALA A 63 11.03 -5.15 -2.39
N ILE A 64 11.07 -3.92 -2.86
CA ILE A 64 11.26 -3.59 -4.29
C ILE A 64 12.63 -4.06 -4.79
N GLU A 65 13.67 -3.95 -3.97
CA GLU A 65 14.99 -4.44 -4.33
C GLU A 65 15.00 -5.96 -4.55
N ILE A 66 14.20 -6.69 -3.77
CA ILE A 66 14.12 -8.16 -3.89
C ILE A 66 13.27 -8.54 -5.11
N ASP A 67 12.12 -7.90 -5.31
CA ASP A 67 11.23 -8.20 -6.42
C ASP A 67 10.61 -6.91 -6.98
N PRO A 68 11.23 -6.32 -8.01
CA PRO A 68 10.71 -5.09 -8.61
C PRO A 68 9.35 -5.24 -9.31
N ASP A 69 8.92 -6.47 -9.60
CA ASP A 69 7.64 -6.74 -10.26
C ASP A 69 6.46 -6.87 -9.29
N PHE A 70 6.74 -6.90 -7.97
CA PHE A 70 5.70 -6.98 -6.94
C PHE A 70 5.14 -5.59 -6.67
N GLY A 71 3.85 -5.37 -6.96
CA GLY A 71 3.23 -4.04 -6.94
C GLY A 71 2.87 -3.52 -5.55
N ASN A 72 2.64 -4.40 -4.58
CA ASN A 72 2.16 -4.02 -3.26
C ASN A 72 3.03 -2.96 -2.55
N PRO A 73 4.37 -3.11 -2.50
CA PRO A 73 5.18 -2.08 -1.82
C PRO A 73 5.15 -0.72 -2.49
N TYR A 74 5.01 -0.66 -3.82
CA TYR A 74 4.86 0.63 -4.51
C TYR A 74 3.58 1.35 -4.09
N ASN A 75 2.46 0.63 -4.01
CA ASN A 75 1.19 1.19 -3.56
C ASN A 75 1.28 1.64 -2.10
N ASP A 76 1.91 0.83 -1.26
CA ASP A 76 2.04 1.14 0.16
C ASP A 76 2.88 2.40 0.37
N ILE A 77 4.00 2.55 -0.35
CA ILE A 77 4.81 3.79 -0.31
C ILE A 77 3.93 4.98 -0.70
N GLY A 78 3.16 4.85 -1.77
CA GLY A 78 2.26 5.91 -2.20
C GLY A 78 1.27 6.31 -1.10
N ALA A 79 0.61 5.33 -0.50
CA ALA A 79 -0.33 5.56 0.60
C ALA A 79 0.33 6.23 1.81
N TYR A 80 1.53 5.78 2.19
CA TYR A 80 2.27 6.35 3.30
C TYR A 80 2.69 7.80 3.03
N LEU A 81 3.12 8.09 1.81
CA LEU A 81 3.48 9.45 1.41
C LEU A 81 2.27 10.40 1.45
N ILE A 82 1.09 9.92 1.05
CA ILE A 82 -0.14 10.71 1.16
C ILE A 82 -0.42 11.04 2.63
N GLU A 83 -0.28 10.07 3.52
CA GLU A 83 -0.47 10.31 4.96
C GLU A 83 0.50 11.35 5.53
N LEU A 84 1.72 11.42 4.98
CA LEU A 84 2.71 12.42 5.37
C LEU A 84 2.47 13.79 4.74
N GLY A 85 1.42 13.94 3.93
CA GLY A 85 1.14 15.18 3.21
C GLY A 85 2.03 15.39 1.99
N ARG A 86 2.67 14.34 1.51
CA ARG A 86 3.62 14.37 0.37
C ARG A 86 2.98 13.74 -0.86
N SER A 87 1.80 14.25 -1.23
CA SER A 87 1.00 13.67 -2.32
C SER A 87 1.69 13.74 -3.69
N GLU A 88 2.45 14.80 -3.95
CA GLU A 88 3.20 14.94 -5.20
C GLU A 88 4.18 13.78 -5.39
N GLU A 89 4.92 13.44 -4.33
CA GLU A 89 5.89 12.35 -4.37
C GLU A 89 5.23 10.98 -4.46
N ALA A 90 3.99 10.85 -3.98
CA ALA A 90 3.24 9.59 -4.03
C ALA A 90 2.89 9.17 -5.45
N ILE A 91 2.63 10.12 -6.34
CA ILE A 91 2.12 9.85 -7.69
C ILE A 91 2.99 8.88 -8.49
N PRO A 92 4.31 9.10 -8.63
CA PRO A 92 5.14 8.15 -9.39
C PRO A 92 5.15 6.74 -8.82
N TRP A 93 5.10 6.61 -7.48
CA TRP A 93 5.06 5.29 -6.84
C TRP A 93 3.77 4.56 -7.17
N LEU A 94 2.64 5.26 -7.12
CA LEU A 94 1.33 4.68 -7.43
C LEU A 94 1.21 4.30 -8.91
N GLU A 95 1.77 5.10 -9.81
CA GLU A 95 1.83 4.77 -11.22
C GLU A 95 2.62 3.50 -11.46
N ARG A 96 3.75 3.33 -10.78
CA ARG A 96 4.54 2.11 -10.85
C ARG A 96 3.79 0.90 -10.30
N ALA A 97 2.98 1.08 -9.24
CA ALA A 97 2.14 0.01 -8.71
C ALA A 97 1.13 -0.47 -9.76
N ILE A 98 0.50 0.45 -10.47
CA ILE A 98 -0.49 0.13 -11.51
C ILE A 98 0.16 -0.69 -12.64
N GLU A 99 1.39 -0.37 -13.00
CA GLU A 99 2.14 -1.03 -14.08
C GLU A 99 2.84 -2.33 -13.65
N ALA A 100 2.91 -2.61 -12.35
CA ALA A 100 3.64 -3.77 -11.84
C ALA A 100 3.03 -5.08 -12.39
N ARG A 101 3.90 -6.02 -12.74
CA ARG A 101 3.48 -7.29 -13.34
C ARG A 101 2.71 -8.18 -12.38
N ARG A 102 3.07 -8.14 -11.10
CA ARG A 102 2.49 -9.02 -10.09
C ARG A 102 1.81 -8.17 -9.02
N TYR A 103 0.55 -7.83 -9.26
CA TYR A 103 -0.25 -7.09 -8.28
C TYR A 103 -1.73 -7.41 -8.44
N GLU A 104 -2.31 -7.90 -7.39
CA GLU A 104 -3.74 -8.05 -7.17
C GLU A 104 -4.01 -7.68 -5.72
N PRO A 105 -5.04 -6.88 -5.41
CA PRO A 105 -6.00 -6.25 -6.33
C PRO A 105 -5.57 -4.85 -6.79
N ARG A 106 -5.74 -4.56 -8.08
CA ARG A 106 -5.25 -3.32 -8.71
C ARG A 106 -6.12 -2.08 -8.45
N HIS A 107 -7.30 -2.24 -7.85
CA HIS A 107 -8.14 -1.08 -7.54
C HIS A 107 -7.52 -0.17 -6.47
N PHE A 108 -6.70 -0.70 -5.56
CA PHE A 108 -6.07 0.10 -4.51
C PHE A 108 -5.16 1.21 -5.07
N PRO A 109 -4.22 0.94 -6.00
CA PRO A 109 -3.37 2.03 -6.49
C PRO A 109 -4.14 3.06 -7.30
N HIS A 110 -5.19 2.68 -8.04
CA HIS A 110 -6.05 3.65 -8.72
C HIS A 110 -6.76 4.56 -7.71
N TYR A 111 -7.32 3.96 -6.65
CA TYR A 111 -7.96 4.74 -5.58
C TYR A 111 -6.98 5.68 -4.90
N ASN A 112 -5.81 5.20 -4.53
CA ASN A 112 -4.79 6.02 -3.87
C ASN A 112 -4.27 7.13 -4.79
N LEU A 113 -4.12 6.86 -6.08
CA LEU A 113 -3.75 7.88 -7.04
C LEU A 113 -4.82 8.99 -7.09
N GLY A 114 -6.09 8.60 -7.05
CA GLY A 114 -7.20 9.56 -6.94
C GLY A 114 -7.09 10.42 -5.69
N ARG A 115 -6.74 9.83 -4.55
CA ARG A 115 -6.51 10.56 -3.29
C ARG A 115 -5.37 11.57 -3.44
N ALA A 116 -4.29 11.19 -4.10
CA ALA A 116 -3.14 12.08 -4.32
C ALA A 116 -3.54 13.28 -5.17
N TYR A 117 -4.26 13.06 -6.26
CA TYR A 117 -4.73 14.15 -7.12
C TYR A 117 -5.76 15.03 -6.40
N LEU A 118 -6.64 14.42 -5.59
CA LEU A 118 -7.61 15.18 -4.79
C LEU A 118 -6.91 16.13 -3.82
N ALA A 119 -5.85 15.65 -3.15
CA ALA A 119 -5.05 16.47 -2.24
C ALA A 119 -4.40 17.66 -2.94
N LYS A 120 -4.14 17.53 -4.24
CA LYS A 120 -3.58 18.59 -5.09
C LYS A 120 -4.67 19.45 -5.76
N GLU A 121 -5.92 19.20 -5.44
CA GLU A 121 -7.08 19.87 -6.05
C GLU A 121 -7.18 19.67 -7.56
N MET A 122 -6.61 18.57 -8.05
CA MET A 122 -6.70 18.19 -9.46
C MET A 122 -7.92 17.28 -9.65
N TYR A 123 -9.09 17.87 -9.60
CA TYR A 123 -10.37 17.16 -9.49
C TYR A 123 -10.67 16.27 -10.70
N GLY A 124 -10.34 16.70 -11.90
CA GLY A 124 -10.56 15.91 -13.11
C GLY A 124 -9.78 14.62 -13.11
N GLN A 125 -8.49 14.68 -12.76
CA GLN A 125 -7.65 13.50 -12.64
C GLN A 125 -8.12 12.60 -11.50
N ALA A 126 -8.49 13.19 -10.36
CA ALA A 126 -9.00 12.41 -9.22
C ALA A 126 -10.25 11.62 -9.61
N MET A 127 -11.19 12.25 -10.32
CA MET A 127 -12.42 11.58 -10.77
C MET A 127 -12.09 10.40 -11.69
N ARG A 128 -11.19 10.58 -12.64
CA ARG A 128 -10.77 9.50 -13.54
C ARG A 128 -10.17 8.32 -12.78
N CYS A 129 -9.33 8.60 -11.78
CA CYS A 129 -8.71 7.56 -10.97
C CYS A 129 -9.75 6.76 -10.17
N PHE A 130 -10.71 7.45 -9.56
CA PHE A 130 -11.78 6.76 -8.84
C PHE A 130 -12.66 5.93 -9.77
N GLN A 131 -12.93 6.42 -10.98
CA GLN A 131 -13.66 5.67 -12.00
C GLN A 131 -12.88 4.42 -12.43
N GLU A 132 -11.55 4.53 -12.61
CA GLU A 132 -10.70 3.40 -12.92
C GLU A 132 -10.70 2.35 -11.78
N ALA A 133 -10.64 2.81 -10.53
CA ALA A 133 -10.74 1.89 -9.39
C ALA A 133 -12.05 1.11 -9.42
N LEU A 134 -13.16 1.77 -9.76
CA LEU A 134 -14.47 1.13 -9.85
C LEU A 134 -14.61 0.24 -11.08
N SER A 135 -13.87 0.50 -12.16
CA SER A 135 -13.86 -0.41 -13.31
C SER A 135 -13.18 -1.72 -12.97
N VAL A 136 -12.18 -1.69 -12.08
CA VAL A 136 -11.47 -2.88 -11.60
C VAL A 136 -12.29 -3.61 -10.53
N GLU A 137 -12.83 -2.86 -9.57
CA GLU A 137 -13.65 -3.42 -8.48
C GLU A 137 -14.90 -2.58 -8.28
N PRO A 138 -16.02 -2.94 -8.96
CA PRO A 138 -17.26 -2.13 -8.90
C PRO A 138 -17.86 -1.96 -7.51
N ARG A 139 -17.54 -2.88 -6.58
CA ARG A 139 -18.08 -2.86 -5.21
C ARG A 139 -17.19 -2.11 -4.22
N TYR A 140 -16.11 -1.50 -4.68
CA TYR A 140 -15.20 -0.80 -3.78
C TYR A 140 -15.84 0.49 -3.28
N SER A 141 -16.43 0.44 -2.09
CA SER A 141 -17.24 1.53 -1.54
C SER A 141 -16.43 2.81 -1.32
N ALA A 142 -15.15 2.71 -0.93
CA ALA A 142 -14.32 3.90 -0.72
C ALA A 142 -14.19 4.74 -1.99
N ALA A 143 -13.98 4.11 -3.14
CA ALA A 143 -13.90 4.81 -4.42
C ALA A 143 -15.26 5.39 -4.81
N ARG A 144 -16.34 4.66 -4.58
CA ARG A 144 -17.71 5.15 -4.86
C ARG A 144 -18.03 6.40 -4.04
N GLN A 145 -17.75 6.36 -2.75
CA GLN A 145 -18.00 7.49 -1.85
C GLN A 145 -17.15 8.71 -2.26
N ALA A 146 -15.88 8.48 -2.59
CA ALA A 146 -14.98 9.56 -3.03
C ALA A 146 -15.49 10.20 -4.32
N LEU A 147 -15.89 9.39 -5.29
CA LEU A 147 -16.39 9.87 -6.57
C LEU A 147 -17.71 10.66 -6.39
N ASP A 148 -18.64 10.13 -5.60
CA ASP A 148 -19.91 10.80 -5.36
C ASP A 148 -19.71 12.14 -4.63
N SER A 149 -18.81 12.18 -3.62
CA SER A 149 -18.49 13.42 -2.92
C SER A 149 -17.90 14.45 -3.86
N LEU A 150 -17.01 14.02 -4.74
CA LEU A 150 -16.31 14.90 -5.67
C LEU A 150 -17.30 15.46 -6.72
N ARG A 151 -18.22 14.63 -7.20
CA ARG A 151 -19.27 15.09 -8.13
C ARG A 151 -20.17 16.15 -7.51
N ARG A 152 -20.54 16.00 -6.24
CA ARG A 152 -21.33 17.01 -5.53
C ARG A 152 -20.56 18.32 -5.36
N MET A 153 -19.25 18.23 -5.16
CA MET A 153 -18.40 19.38 -4.92
C MET A 153 -18.19 20.24 -6.18
N VAL A 154 -18.16 19.63 -7.38
CA VAL A 154 -17.86 20.33 -8.64
C VAL A 154 -19.11 20.66 -9.45
N ASN A 155 -20.29 20.22 -9.02
CA ASN A 155 -21.57 20.57 -9.66
C ASN A 155 -22.29 21.71 -8.89
#